data_0c420ee7e8fe2fa5421e9632802e1576
#
_entry.id   0c420ee7e8fe2fa5421e9632802e1576
#
_cell.length_a   1.000
_cell.length_b   1.000
_cell.length_c   1.000
_cell.angle_alpha   90.00
_cell.angle_beta   90.00
_cell.angle_gamma   90.00
#
_symmetry.space_group_name_H-M   'P 1'
#
loop_
_entity.id
_entity.type
_entity.pdbx_description
1 polymer ?
#
loop_
_entity_poly.entity_id
_entity_poly.type
_entity_poly.pdbx_seq_one_letter_code
_entity_poly.pdbx_strand_id
1 'polypeptide(L)'
;MLLNVEALAKKENLTYSEMADAMEYLYKLDYHPVAVKFFWDETEYNNFKAEKVPGPKMTVCQIALASRMNNYIVKANADNLMCGNAKTCFGFRAASDEEVDGHVKYTADWDFAKECLLAKPMLPLGKLKGFMTAPLGKTPVEPDVVFMVVNALQAYHILNDYIGGKKVPTLQFNHTVNSAVCGGMAWCYNEQKPNMNTMCAGSYTSGKTEKGELNLFIPGGDIGALAGQLVRRTAKYGGPSMVGSPGQEWPGLHVCKKCPMVKFKDAE
;
A
#
# COMPACT_ATOMS: atom_id res chain seq x y z
N MET A 1 -21.12 -7.34 11.98
CA MET A 1 -22.18 -6.60 11.24
C MET A 1 -22.12 -7.06 9.79
N LEU A 2 -23.23 -7.51 9.18
CA LEU A 2 -23.22 -7.88 7.77
C LEU A 2 -23.18 -6.59 6.92
N LEU A 3 -22.21 -6.51 6.01
CA LEU A 3 -22.08 -5.37 5.10
C LEU A 3 -23.27 -5.33 4.13
N ASN A 4 -24.01 -4.23 4.11
CA ASN A 4 -25.11 -4.05 3.15
C ASN A 4 -24.56 -3.39 1.86
N VAL A 5 -24.03 -4.23 0.97
CA VAL A 5 -23.40 -3.79 -0.28
C VAL A 5 -24.37 -3.06 -1.20
N GLU A 6 -25.64 -3.48 -1.26
CA GLU A 6 -26.64 -2.83 -2.11
C GLU A 6 -26.95 -1.38 -1.64
N ALA A 7 -26.99 -1.16 -0.33
CA ALA A 7 -27.17 0.17 0.22
C ALA A 7 -25.94 1.06 -0.05
N LEU A 8 -24.73 0.52 0.10
CA LEU A 8 -23.50 1.25 -0.22
C LEU A 8 -23.38 1.59 -1.70
N ALA A 9 -23.77 0.67 -2.58
CA ALA A 9 -23.71 0.88 -4.03
C ALA A 9 -24.62 2.01 -4.55
N LYS A 10 -25.64 2.40 -3.78
CA LYS A 10 -26.55 3.51 -4.10
C LYS A 10 -26.03 4.87 -3.63
N LYS A 11 -25.01 4.90 -2.79
CA LYS A 11 -24.40 6.15 -2.31
C LYS A 11 -23.55 6.80 -3.39
N GLU A 12 -23.64 8.10 -3.51
CA GLU A 12 -22.76 8.89 -4.38
C GLU A 12 -21.33 8.89 -3.83
N ASN A 13 -21.19 9.10 -2.54
CA ASN A 13 -19.91 9.12 -1.83
C ASN A 13 -19.98 8.23 -0.60
N LEU A 14 -18.95 7.43 -0.41
CA LEU A 14 -18.72 6.62 0.79
C LEU A 14 -17.87 7.41 1.79
N THR A 15 -18.13 7.25 3.07
CA THR A 15 -17.22 7.71 4.13
C THR A 15 -15.98 6.80 4.18
N TYR A 16 -14.88 7.27 4.78
CA TYR A 16 -13.67 6.44 4.95
C TYR A 16 -13.94 5.17 5.75
N SER A 17 -14.84 5.21 6.72
CA SER A 17 -15.27 4.01 7.46
C SER A 17 -15.96 3.01 6.53
N GLU A 18 -16.90 3.46 5.70
CA GLU A 18 -17.60 2.59 4.76
C GLU A 18 -16.67 2.04 3.67
N MET A 19 -15.69 2.85 3.22
CA MET A 19 -14.66 2.40 2.28
C MET A 19 -13.82 1.29 2.91
N ALA A 20 -13.34 1.48 4.14
CA ALA A 20 -12.55 0.51 4.87
C ALA A 20 -13.34 -0.79 5.10
N ASP A 21 -14.56 -0.70 5.63
CA ASP A 21 -15.43 -1.85 5.88
C ASP A 21 -15.69 -2.65 4.60
N ALA A 22 -15.97 -1.95 3.48
CA ALA A 22 -16.19 -2.61 2.18
C ALA A 22 -14.92 -3.32 1.68
N MET A 23 -13.77 -2.67 1.75
CA MET A 23 -12.50 -3.23 1.30
C MET A 23 -12.07 -4.42 2.17
N GLU A 24 -12.12 -4.29 3.50
CA GLU A 24 -11.77 -5.36 4.43
C GLU A 24 -12.67 -6.58 4.24
N TYR A 25 -13.97 -6.35 4.15
CA TYR A 25 -14.93 -7.45 4.02
C TYR A 25 -14.88 -8.15 2.66
N LEU A 26 -14.85 -7.38 1.56
CA LEU A 26 -14.99 -7.93 0.20
C LEU A 26 -13.67 -8.47 -0.34
N TYR A 27 -12.53 -7.82 -0.05
CA TYR A 27 -11.21 -8.34 -0.43
C TYR A 27 -10.63 -9.32 0.59
N LYS A 28 -11.33 -9.56 1.72
CA LYS A 28 -10.83 -10.41 2.81
C LYS A 28 -9.43 -9.97 3.25
N LEU A 29 -9.28 -8.66 3.51
CA LEU A 29 -8.01 -8.16 3.97
C LEU A 29 -7.72 -8.66 5.38
N ASP A 30 -6.47 -9.10 5.61
CA ASP A 30 -6.01 -9.56 6.92
C ASP A 30 -5.69 -8.38 7.84
N TYR A 31 -5.53 -7.18 7.27
CA TYR A 31 -5.11 -5.97 7.96
C TYR A 31 -5.90 -4.75 7.46
N HIS A 32 -5.99 -3.73 8.33
CA HIS A 32 -6.60 -2.47 7.94
C HIS A 32 -5.82 -1.78 6.82
N PRO A 33 -6.50 -1.23 5.78
CA PRO A 33 -5.90 -0.23 4.92
C PRO A 33 -5.42 0.96 5.75
N VAL A 34 -4.22 1.46 5.48
CA VAL A 34 -3.58 2.53 6.26
C VAL A 34 -3.64 3.84 5.51
N ALA A 35 -4.37 4.80 6.04
CA ALA A 35 -4.33 6.20 5.61
C ALA A 35 -3.01 6.83 6.02
N VAL A 36 -2.32 7.51 5.10
CA VAL A 36 -1.07 8.25 5.32
C VAL A 36 -1.29 9.70 4.95
N LYS A 37 -0.95 10.62 5.84
CA LYS A 37 -0.96 12.08 5.59
C LYS A 37 0.43 12.65 5.82
N PHE A 38 0.90 13.44 4.89
CA PHE A 38 2.15 14.20 4.98
C PHE A 38 1.87 15.63 5.40
N PHE A 39 2.54 16.10 6.44
CA PHE A 39 2.41 17.47 6.94
C PHE A 39 3.54 18.33 6.44
N TRP A 40 3.21 19.35 5.67
CA TRP A 40 4.17 20.30 5.10
C TRP A 40 4.29 21.57 5.92
N ASP A 41 3.30 21.85 6.77
CA ASP A 41 3.26 22.96 7.72
C ASP A 41 3.51 22.43 9.14
N GLU A 42 4.37 23.14 9.88
CA GLU A 42 4.76 22.75 11.23
C GLU A 42 3.64 22.95 12.24
N THR A 43 2.81 23.99 12.04
CA THR A 43 1.65 24.27 12.90
C THR A 43 0.59 23.19 12.72
N GLU A 44 0.33 22.79 11.47
CA GLU A 44 -0.60 21.69 11.17
C GLU A 44 -0.12 20.39 11.83
N TYR A 45 1.16 20.03 11.66
CA TYR A 45 1.74 18.86 12.30
C TYR A 45 1.65 18.90 13.83
N ASN A 46 2.00 20.03 14.45
CA ASN A 46 2.00 20.16 15.90
C ASN A 46 0.59 20.07 16.48
N ASN A 47 -0.40 20.68 15.81
CA ASN A 47 -1.79 20.69 16.24
C ASN A 47 -2.51 19.37 16.00
N PHE A 48 -2.00 18.51 15.10
CA PHE A 48 -2.62 17.22 14.81
C PHE A 48 -2.62 16.34 16.07
N LYS A 49 -3.79 15.81 16.43
CA LYS A 49 -3.97 14.92 17.57
C LYS A 49 -3.87 13.47 17.14
N ALA A 50 -2.86 12.78 17.61
CA ALA A 50 -2.66 11.35 17.41
C ALA A 50 -2.88 10.58 18.73
N GLU A 51 -3.28 9.32 18.62
CA GLU A 51 -3.41 8.42 19.78
C GLU A 51 -2.04 7.98 20.29
N LYS A 52 -1.06 7.90 19.38
CA LYS A 52 0.32 7.49 19.68
C LYS A 52 1.34 8.40 19.00
N VAL A 53 2.42 8.67 19.72
CA VAL A 53 3.64 9.25 19.18
C VAL A 53 4.75 8.24 19.47
N PRO A 54 5.42 7.67 18.45
CA PRO A 54 6.46 6.69 18.70
C PRO A 54 7.68 7.31 19.37
N GLY A 55 8.38 6.53 20.15
CA GLY A 55 9.70 6.88 20.65
C GLY A 55 10.72 7.00 19.52
N PRO A 56 11.97 7.37 19.83
CA PRO A 56 13.05 7.38 18.85
C PRO A 56 13.36 5.95 18.35
N LYS A 57 13.98 5.85 17.18
CA LYS A 57 14.45 4.58 16.59
C LYS A 57 13.36 3.62 16.12
N MET A 58 12.26 4.14 15.58
CA MET A 58 11.27 3.34 14.88
C MET A 58 11.52 3.32 13.36
N THR A 59 11.05 2.31 12.68
CA THR A 59 10.97 2.30 11.21
C THR A 59 9.59 2.76 10.75
N VAL A 60 9.47 3.28 9.53
CA VAL A 60 8.16 3.59 8.93
C VAL A 60 7.30 2.33 8.88
N CYS A 61 7.91 1.16 8.65
CA CYS A 61 7.20 -0.13 8.65
C CYS A 61 6.55 -0.42 10.01
N GLN A 62 7.24 -0.14 11.13
CA GLN A 62 6.68 -0.30 12.48
C GLN A 62 5.58 0.72 12.79
N ILE A 63 5.75 1.96 12.32
CA ILE A 63 4.74 3.01 12.48
C ILE A 63 3.46 2.62 11.71
N ALA A 64 3.59 2.20 10.47
CA ALA A 64 2.48 1.69 9.67
C ALA A 64 1.84 0.41 10.28
N LEU A 65 2.67 -0.46 10.90
CA LEU A 65 2.19 -1.65 11.60
C LEU A 65 1.25 -1.30 12.76
N ALA A 66 1.56 -0.24 13.52
CA ALA A 66 0.72 0.21 14.63
C ALA A 66 -0.69 0.60 14.16
N SER A 67 -0.81 1.19 12.97
CA SER A 67 -2.11 1.50 12.38
C SER A 67 -2.76 0.26 11.74
N ARG A 68 -1.97 -0.54 11.01
CA ARG A 68 -2.44 -1.71 10.28
C ARG A 68 -3.00 -2.81 11.17
N MET A 69 -2.32 -3.13 12.27
CA MET A 69 -2.65 -4.27 13.15
C MET A 69 -3.20 -3.85 14.50
N ASN A 70 -2.76 -2.72 15.04
CA ASN A 70 -3.13 -2.28 16.38
C ASN A 70 -4.19 -1.18 16.39
N ASN A 71 -4.65 -0.76 15.22
CA ASN A 71 -5.76 0.18 15.05
C ASN A 71 -5.50 1.57 15.69
N TYR A 72 -4.23 2.04 15.70
CA TYR A 72 -3.85 3.35 16.25
C TYR A 72 -3.70 4.43 15.19
N ILE A 73 -4.08 5.65 15.55
CA ILE A 73 -3.68 6.87 14.85
C ILE A 73 -2.31 7.28 15.40
N VAL A 74 -1.29 7.28 14.53
CA VAL A 74 0.10 7.56 14.91
C VAL A 74 0.60 8.77 14.15
N LYS A 75 1.30 9.71 14.82
CA LYS A 75 2.07 10.75 14.13
C LYS A 75 3.55 10.61 14.43
N ALA A 76 4.38 10.91 13.45
CA ALA A 76 5.83 10.80 13.56
C ALA A 76 6.54 11.85 12.69
N ASN A 77 7.81 12.13 13.03
CA ASN A 77 8.70 12.99 12.27
C ASN A 77 10.09 12.36 12.14
N ALA A 78 11.08 13.14 11.72
CA ALA A 78 12.48 12.70 11.56
C ALA A 78 13.08 12.09 12.83
N ASP A 79 12.74 12.63 14.01
CA ASP A 79 13.34 12.23 15.30
C ASP A 79 12.88 10.83 15.73
N ASN A 80 11.69 10.42 15.29
CA ASN A 80 11.15 9.09 15.56
C ASN A 80 11.79 8.01 14.68
N LEU A 81 12.42 8.37 13.56
CA LEU A 81 12.90 7.41 12.57
C LEU A 81 14.36 7.01 12.80
N MET A 82 14.62 5.70 12.77
CA MET A 82 15.98 5.15 12.72
C MET A 82 16.43 4.76 11.31
N CYS A 83 15.49 4.43 10.43
CA CYS A 83 15.80 3.94 9.09
C CYS A 83 16.29 5.06 8.17
N GLY A 84 17.56 4.98 7.73
CA GLY A 84 18.17 5.95 6.82
C GLY A 84 17.37 6.09 5.53
N ASN A 85 17.05 4.96 4.88
CA ASN A 85 16.25 4.95 3.67
C ASN A 85 14.90 5.68 3.82
N ALA A 86 14.24 5.55 4.98
CA ALA A 86 12.99 6.25 5.23
C ALA A 86 13.19 7.75 5.38
N LYS A 87 14.26 8.18 6.07
CA LYS A 87 14.61 9.61 6.20
C LYS A 87 14.89 10.23 4.83
N THR A 88 15.58 9.50 3.97
CA THR A 88 15.91 9.95 2.60
C THR A 88 14.67 9.97 1.71
N CYS A 89 13.87 8.90 1.66
CA CYS A 89 12.63 8.87 0.86
C CYS A 89 11.62 9.94 1.29
N PHE A 90 11.53 10.22 2.58
CA PHE A 90 10.63 11.27 3.10
C PHE A 90 11.25 12.68 3.06
N GLY A 91 12.44 12.83 2.51
CA GLY A 91 13.10 14.12 2.36
C GLY A 91 13.50 14.76 3.67
N PHE A 92 13.59 14.03 4.76
CA PHE A 92 14.08 14.57 6.04
C PHE A 92 15.59 14.83 6.03
N ARG A 93 16.33 14.10 5.18
CA ARG A 93 17.76 14.34 4.92
C ARG A 93 18.12 13.96 3.49
N ALA A 94 19.24 14.46 3.01
CA ALA A 94 19.83 14.00 1.76
C ALA A 94 20.37 12.57 1.87
N ALA A 95 20.50 11.89 0.72
CA ALA A 95 21.20 10.62 0.62
C ALA A 95 22.67 10.78 1.06
N SER A 96 23.24 9.74 1.67
CA SER A 96 24.63 9.76 2.16
C SER A 96 25.42 8.57 1.61
N ASP A 97 26.76 8.70 1.60
CA ASP A 97 27.65 7.60 1.17
C ASP A 97 27.48 6.35 2.05
N GLU A 98 27.19 6.49 3.35
CA GLU A 98 26.84 5.37 4.22
C GLU A 98 25.63 4.58 3.73
N GLU A 99 24.64 5.28 3.15
CA GLU A 99 23.48 4.62 2.55
C GLU A 99 23.86 3.92 1.23
N VAL A 100 24.81 4.49 0.46
CA VAL A 100 25.37 3.83 -0.74
C VAL A 100 26.04 2.52 -0.33
N ASP A 101 26.92 2.54 0.69
CA ASP A 101 27.58 1.34 1.21
C ASP A 101 26.55 0.26 1.60
N GLY A 102 25.46 0.66 2.22
CA GLY A 102 24.34 -0.21 2.54
C GLY A 102 23.64 -0.84 1.32
N HIS A 103 23.80 -0.29 0.12
CA HIS A 103 23.21 -0.78 -1.13
C HIS A 103 24.16 -1.68 -1.93
N VAL A 104 25.48 -1.55 -1.74
CA VAL A 104 26.50 -2.35 -2.46
C VAL A 104 26.26 -3.85 -2.34
N LYS A 105 25.75 -4.32 -1.20
CA LYS A 105 25.39 -5.73 -1.00
C LYS A 105 24.30 -6.28 -1.95
N TYR A 106 23.56 -5.39 -2.61
CA TYR A 106 22.54 -5.79 -3.59
C TYR A 106 23.00 -5.59 -5.02
N THR A 107 23.95 -4.67 -5.27
CA THR A 107 24.37 -4.27 -6.60
C THR A 107 25.77 -4.77 -6.95
N ALA A 108 26.56 -5.16 -5.93
CA ALA A 108 27.98 -5.56 -6.02
C ALA A 108 28.92 -4.48 -6.60
N ASP A 109 28.42 -3.25 -6.81
CA ASP A 109 29.13 -2.12 -7.39
C ASP A 109 28.74 -0.83 -6.67
N TRP A 110 29.72 0.00 -6.29
CA TRP A 110 29.47 1.19 -5.49
C TRP A 110 28.82 2.32 -6.31
N ASP A 111 29.30 2.55 -7.52
CA ASP A 111 28.79 3.61 -8.38
C ASP A 111 27.35 3.29 -8.80
N PHE A 112 27.08 2.03 -9.16
CA PHE A 112 25.73 1.60 -9.47
C PHE A 112 24.82 1.59 -8.22
N ALA A 113 25.36 1.28 -7.04
CA ALA A 113 24.62 1.43 -5.77
C ALA A 113 24.19 2.87 -5.53
N LYS A 114 25.05 3.84 -5.86
CA LYS A 114 24.73 5.26 -5.78
C LYS A 114 23.65 5.67 -6.78
N GLU A 115 23.72 5.20 -8.01
CA GLU A 115 22.66 5.41 -9.00
C GLU A 115 21.32 4.84 -8.51
N CYS A 116 21.31 3.61 -7.98
CA CYS A 116 20.13 2.98 -7.40
C CYS A 116 19.55 3.79 -6.23
N LEU A 117 20.40 4.35 -5.38
CA LEU A 117 19.97 5.18 -4.26
C LEU A 117 19.33 6.49 -4.74
N LEU A 118 19.94 7.15 -5.72
CA LEU A 118 19.45 8.43 -6.27
C LEU A 118 18.20 8.26 -7.14
N ALA A 119 17.98 7.07 -7.71
CA ALA A 119 16.77 6.74 -8.46
C ALA A 119 15.53 6.48 -7.58
N LYS A 120 15.69 6.44 -6.26
CA LYS A 120 14.56 6.23 -5.35
C LYS A 120 13.59 7.41 -5.38
N PRO A 121 12.29 7.15 -5.29
CA PRO A 121 11.33 8.22 -5.06
C PRO A 121 11.59 8.92 -3.73
N MET A 122 11.69 10.24 -3.79
CA MET A 122 11.95 11.08 -2.61
C MET A 122 10.95 12.22 -2.57
N LEU A 123 10.47 12.55 -1.38
CA LEU A 123 9.73 13.78 -1.14
C LEU A 123 10.68 14.98 -1.12
N PRO A 124 10.20 16.22 -1.33
CA PRO A 124 11.04 17.41 -1.36
C PRO A 124 11.89 17.58 -0.09
N LEU A 125 13.21 17.70 -0.29
CA LEU A 125 14.20 17.76 0.79
C LEU A 125 13.95 18.93 1.75
N GLY A 126 13.91 18.64 3.05
CA GLY A 126 13.76 19.62 4.14
C GLY A 126 12.37 20.26 4.24
N LYS A 127 11.40 19.82 3.44
CA LYS A 127 10.06 20.42 3.42
C LYS A 127 9.07 19.72 4.35
N LEU A 128 9.14 18.39 4.42
CA LEU A 128 8.24 17.61 5.26
C LEU A 128 8.51 17.85 6.75
N LYS A 129 7.46 18.15 7.51
CA LYS A 129 7.53 18.37 8.98
C LYS A 129 7.25 17.09 9.75
N GLY A 130 6.40 16.23 9.21
CA GLY A 130 6.07 14.96 9.77
C GLY A 130 4.98 14.27 8.95
N PHE A 131 4.53 13.11 9.43
CA PHE A 131 3.47 12.35 8.79
C PHE A 131 2.61 11.68 9.86
N MET A 132 1.41 11.29 9.47
CA MET A 132 0.59 10.39 10.27
C MET A 132 0.28 9.11 9.51
N THR A 133 -0.01 8.06 10.26
CA THR A 133 -0.65 6.85 9.78
C THR A 133 -1.88 6.56 10.65
N ALA A 134 -2.96 6.09 10.03
CA ALA A 134 -4.17 5.69 10.73
C ALA A 134 -4.83 4.53 9.97
N PRO A 135 -5.61 3.66 10.61
CA PRO A 135 -6.55 2.82 9.88
C PRO A 135 -7.46 3.70 9.03
N LEU A 136 -7.71 3.32 7.78
CA LEU A 136 -8.51 4.13 6.86
C LEU A 136 -9.88 4.51 7.45
N GLY A 137 -10.53 3.56 8.13
CA GLY A 137 -11.83 3.80 8.75
C GLY A 137 -11.82 4.75 9.94
N LYS A 138 -10.64 5.10 10.46
CA LYS A 138 -10.45 6.02 11.59
C LYS A 138 -9.77 7.34 11.21
N THR A 139 -9.36 7.50 9.96
CA THR A 139 -8.63 8.72 9.58
C THR A 139 -9.45 9.98 9.83
N PRO A 140 -8.92 10.95 10.60
CA PRO A 140 -9.64 12.21 10.86
C PRO A 140 -9.43 13.26 9.76
N VAL A 141 -8.55 12.97 8.79
CA VAL A 141 -8.18 13.87 7.69
C VAL A 141 -8.12 13.10 6.38
N GLU A 142 -8.24 13.83 5.28
CA GLU A 142 -8.04 13.27 3.94
C GLU A 142 -6.61 12.72 3.78
N PRO A 143 -6.43 11.43 3.44
CA PRO A 143 -5.12 10.87 3.25
C PRO A 143 -4.49 11.34 1.94
N ASP A 144 -3.17 11.44 1.92
CA ASP A 144 -2.41 11.64 0.69
C ASP A 144 -2.16 10.30 -0.03
N VAL A 145 -1.98 9.23 0.75
CA VAL A 145 -1.77 7.87 0.27
C VAL A 145 -2.54 6.89 1.14
N VAL A 146 -3.14 5.86 0.55
CA VAL A 146 -3.64 4.69 1.27
C VAL A 146 -2.70 3.52 0.99
N PHE A 147 -2.09 3.01 2.04
CA PHE A 147 -1.13 1.90 2.02
C PHE A 147 -1.81 0.60 2.48
N MET A 148 -1.56 -0.49 1.78
CA MET A 148 -2.06 -1.82 2.12
C MET A 148 -0.95 -2.86 2.01
N VAL A 149 -1.01 -3.87 2.86
CA VAL A 149 -0.25 -5.11 2.73
C VAL A 149 -1.22 -6.19 2.28
N VAL A 150 -0.98 -6.78 1.13
CA VAL A 150 -1.92 -7.66 0.44
C VAL A 150 -1.20 -8.86 -0.17
N ASN A 151 -1.89 -9.98 -0.36
CA ASN A 151 -1.39 -11.07 -1.19
C ASN A 151 -1.67 -10.81 -2.69
N ALA A 152 -1.13 -11.64 -3.56
CA ALA A 152 -1.25 -11.46 -5.00
C ALA A 152 -2.71 -11.50 -5.50
N LEU A 153 -3.58 -12.32 -4.89
CA LEU A 153 -4.99 -12.41 -5.27
C LEU A 153 -5.76 -11.14 -4.86
N GLN A 154 -5.49 -10.64 -3.66
CA GLN A 154 -6.05 -9.38 -3.18
C GLN A 154 -5.60 -8.22 -4.08
N ALA A 155 -4.29 -8.14 -4.39
CA ALA A 155 -3.73 -7.12 -5.28
C ALA A 155 -4.42 -7.15 -6.66
N TYR A 156 -4.60 -8.33 -7.25
CA TYR A 156 -5.29 -8.50 -8.53
C TYR A 156 -6.69 -7.87 -8.51
N HIS A 157 -7.50 -8.17 -7.52
CA HIS A 157 -8.86 -7.64 -7.44
C HIS A 157 -8.89 -6.13 -7.16
N ILE A 158 -8.05 -5.64 -6.26
CA ILE A 158 -7.97 -4.21 -5.92
C ILE A 158 -7.54 -3.39 -7.14
N LEU A 159 -6.53 -3.84 -7.87
CA LEU A 159 -6.04 -3.13 -9.05
C LEU A 159 -7.07 -3.13 -10.19
N ASN A 160 -7.83 -4.23 -10.39
CA ASN A 160 -8.92 -4.25 -11.36
C ASN A 160 -10.05 -3.28 -10.99
N ASP A 161 -10.41 -3.19 -9.70
CA ASP A 161 -11.41 -2.23 -9.26
C ASP A 161 -10.89 -0.79 -9.33
N TYR A 162 -9.59 -0.56 -9.11
CA TYR A 162 -8.97 0.74 -9.37
C TYR A 162 -9.06 1.13 -10.85
N ILE A 163 -8.66 0.22 -11.75
CA ILE A 163 -8.75 0.41 -13.22
C ILE A 163 -10.18 0.78 -13.62
N GLY A 164 -11.17 0.01 -13.13
CA GLY A 164 -12.57 0.27 -13.42
C GLY A 164 -13.10 1.58 -12.83
N GLY A 165 -12.71 1.90 -11.61
CA GLY A 165 -13.12 3.12 -10.91
C GLY A 165 -12.54 4.40 -11.50
N LYS A 166 -11.27 4.36 -11.91
CA LYS A 166 -10.54 5.49 -12.51
C LYS A 166 -10.65 5.53 -14.04
N LYS A 167 -11.16 4.48 -14.67
CA LYS A 167 -11.26 4.33 -16.13
C LYS A 167 -9.89 4.47 -16.82
N VAL A 168 -8.85 3.89 -16.23
CA VAL A 168 -7.51 3.82 -16.81
C VAL A 168 -7.28 2.43 -17.41
N PRO A 169 -6.73 2.30 -18.62
CA PRO A 169 -6.64 1.00 -19.29
C PRO A 169 -5.48 0.12 -18.82
N THR A 170 -4.48 0.70 -18.16
CA THR A 170 -3.26 -0.02 -17.73
C THR A 170 -2.59 0.72 -16.59
N LEU A 171 -1.77 0.00 -15.82
CA LEU A 171 -0.99 0.51 -14.70
C LEU A 171 0.49 0.17 -14.87
N GLN A 172 1.34 1.07 -14.38
CA GLN A 172 2.78 0.87 -14.29
C GLN A 172 3.22 1.09 -12.85
N PHE A 173 4.18 0.31 -12.38
CA PHE A 173 4.64 0.34 -10.99
C PHE A 173 6.14 0.63 -10.91
N ASN A 174 6.53 1.28 -9.82
CA ASN A 174 7.93 1.54 -9.50
C ASN A 174 8.43 0.54 -8.47
N HIS A 175 9.56 -0.07 -8.77
CA HIS A 175 10.28 -0.94 -7.83
C HIS A 175 11.74 -0.50 -7.75
N THR A 176 12.23 -0.31 -6.53
CA THR A 176 13.61 0.11 -6.28
C THR A 176 14.31 -0.84 -5.33
N VAL A 177 15.63 -0.83 -5.34
CA VAL A 177 16.44 -1.56 -4.36
C VAL A 177 16.13 -1.01 -2.97
N ASN A 178 15.61 -1.85 -2.08
CA ASN A 178 15.13 -1.45 -0.75
C ASN A 178 14.00 -0.38 -0.78
N SER A 179 13.73 0.21 0.40
CA SER A 179 12.75 1.32 0.55
C SER A 179 11.32 0.97 0.10
N ALA A 180 10.91 -0.29 0.27
CA ALA A 180 9.63 -0.76 -0.24
C ALA A 180 8.44 0.09 0.25
N VAL A 181 8.28 0.27 1.56
CA VAL A 181 7.16 1.05 2.13
C VAL A 181 7.37 2.54 1.95
N CYS A 182 8.52 3.08 2.38
CA CYS A 182 8.76 4.52 2.34
C CYS A 182 8.90 5.06 0.90
N GLY A 183 9.63 4.35 0.02
CA GLY A 183 9.74 4.72 -1.39
C GLY A 183 8.42 4.56 -2.14
N GLY A 184 7.65 3.50 -1.83
CA GLY A 184 6.31 3.32 -2.43
C GLY A 184 5.33 4.42 -2.06
N MET A 185 5.34 4.87 -0.79
CA MET A 185 4.54 6.02 -0.35
C MET A 185 4.98 7.31 -1.05
N ALA A 186 6.30 7.58 -1.12
CA ALA A 186 6.84 8.76 -1.77
C ALA A 186 6.51 8.78 -3.28
N TRP A 187 6.66 7.64 -3.95
CA TRP A 187 6.32 7.53 -5.36
C TRP A 187 4.83 7.78 -5.62
N CYS A 188 3.96 7.10 -4.86
CA CYS A 188 2.51 7.26 -4.99
C CYS A 188 2.07 8.70 -4.77
N TYR A 189 2.67 9.38 -3.78
CA TYR A 189 2.42 10.80 -3.51
C TYR A 189 2.88 11.71 -4.67
N ASN A 190 4.11 11.51 -5.16
CA ASN A 190 4.68 12.37 -6.20
C ASN A 190 3.98 12.22 -7.55
N GLU A 191 3.70 10.97 -7.93
CA GLU A 191 3.14 10.65 -9.24
C GLU A 191 1.62 10.70 -9.29
N GLN A 192 0.96 10.72 -8.13
CA GLN A 192 -0.50 10.60 -8.03
C GLN A 192 -1.05 9.39 -8.81
N LYS A 193 -0.32 8.28 -8.71
CA LYS A 193 -0.64 6.98 -9.35
C LYS A 193 -0.52 5.85 -8.34
N PRO A 194 -1.26 4.74 -8.52
CA PRO A 194 -1.09 3.57 -7.66
C PRO A 194 0.30 2.96 -7.85
N ASN A 195 0.87 2.45 -6.79
CA ASN A 195 2.12 1.69 -6.85
C ASN A 195 1.97 0.33 -6.19
N MET A 196 2.70 -0.64 -6.69
CA MET A 196 2.84 -1.96 -6.09
C MET A 196 4.31 -2.36 -6.12
N ASN A 197 4.82 -2.87 -5.01
CA ASN A 197 6.18 -3.39 -4.95
C ASN A 197 6.30 -4.56 -3.97
N THR A 198 7.42 -5.28 -4.06
CA THR A 198 7.75 -6.36 -3.13
C THR A 198 8.28 -5.80 -1.82
N MET A 199 8.31 -6.64 -0.81
CA MET A 199 8.83 -6.28 0.51
C MET A 199 10.36 -6.09 0.51
N CYS A 200 10.85 -5.16 1.31
CA CYS A 200 12.28 -5.06 1.66
C CYS A 200 12.55 -5.75 3.01
N ALA A 201 13.84 -5.91 3.36
CA ALA A 201 14.23 -6.51 4.65
C ALA A 201 13.55 -5.86 5.86
N GLY A 202 13.39 -4.52 5.86
CA GLY A 202 12.70 -3.78 6.91
C GLY A 202 11.21 -4.14 7.01
N SER A 203 10.55 -4.39 5.88
CA SER A 203 9.14 -4.81 5.87
C SER A 203 8.98 -6.19 6.50
N TYR A 204 9.84 -7.16 6.14
CA TYR A 204 9.78 -8.51 6.72
C TYR A 204 10.09 -8.51 8.21
N THR A 205 11.15 -7.82 8.63
CA THR A 205 11.61 -7.87 10.03
C THR A 205 10.81 -6.93 10.93
N SER A 206 10.73 -5.66 10.58
CA SER A 206 10.11 -4.62 11.40
C SER A 206 8.63 -4.42 11.10
N GLY A 207 8.21 -4.61 9.87
CA GLY A 207 6.82 -4.48 9.43
C GLY A 207 6.00 -5.76 9.61
N LYS A 208 6.63 -6.88 10.01
CA LYS A 208 5.97 -8.18 10.19
C LYS A 208 5.07 -8.55 9.00
N THR A 209 5.64 -8.50 7.82
CA THR A 209 4.98 -8.97 6.61
C THR A 209 5.37 -10.41 6.31
N GLU A 210 4.48 -11.16 5.70
CA GLU A 210 4.66 -12.58 5.41
C GLU A 210 5.18 -12.82 4.00
N LYS A 211 5.62 -14.05 3.74
CA LYS A 211 6.01 -14.48 2.39
C LYS A 211 4.78 -14.47 1.49
N GLY A 212 4.93 -13.88 0.30
CA GLY A 212 3.84 -13.76 -0.66
C GLY A 212 2.96 -12.51 -0.51
N GLU A 213 3.21 -11.68 0.51
CA GLU A 213 2.60 -10.37 0.63
C GLU A 213 3.34 -9.32 -0.20
N LEU A 214 2.59 -8.33 -0.64
CA LEU A 214 3.02 -7.18 -1.43
C LEU A 214 2.59 -5.88 -0.75
N ASN A 215 3.33 -4.81 -0.99
CA ASN A 215 2.88 -3.47 -0.67
C ASN A 215 2.07 -2.91 -1.83
N LEU A 216 0.91 -2.37 -1.54
CA LEU A 216 0.05 -1.67 -2.50
C LEU A 216 -0.25 -0.26 -1.96
N PHE A 217 -0.13 0.72 -2.83
CA PHE A 217 -0.32 2.14 -2.52
C PHE A 217 -1.32 2.73 -3.50
N ILE A 218 -2.31 3.43 -2.99
CA ILE A 218 -3.34 4.12 -3.77
C ILE A 218 -3.29 5.60 -3.41
N PRO A 219 -3.32 6.54 -4.37
CA PRO A 219 -3.48 7.96 -4.06
C PRO A 219 -4.72 8.18 -3.20
N GLY A 220 -4.59 8.98 -2.16
CA GLY A 220 -5.70 9.21 -1.21
C GLY A 220 -6.97 9.70 -1.88
N GLY A 221 -6.83 10.63 -2.83
CA GLY A 221 -7.95 11.16 -3.61
C GLY A 221 -8.65 10.14 -4.52
N ASP A 222 -8.03 8.98 -4.76
CA ASP A 222 -8.59 7.94 -5.63
C ASP A 222 -9.31 6.81 -4.88
N ILE A 223 -9.16 6.77 -3.55
CA ILE A 223 -9.71 5.66 -2.74
C ILE A 223 -11.23 5.56 -2.84
N GLY A 224 -11.91 6.71 -2.96
CA GLY A 224 -13.36 6.75 -3.15
C GLY A 224 -13.81 6.15 -4.48
N ALA A 225 -13.06 6.38 -5.55
CA ALA A 225 -13.34 5.80 -6.87
C ALA A 225 -13.16 4.27 -6.86
N LEU A 226 -12.09 3.78 -6.20
CA LEU A 226 -11.83 2.36 -6.03
C LEU A 226 -12.93 1.68 -5.21
N ALA A 227 -13.22 2.19 -4.00
CA ALA A 227 -14.22 1.61 -3.12
C ALA A 227 -15.64 1.67 -3.74
N GLY A 228 -15.96 2.78 -4.40
CA GLY A 228 -17.21 2.92 -5.14
C GLY A 228 -17.35 1.90 -6.28
N GLN A 229 -16.27 1.64 -7.03
CA GLN A 229 -16.25 0.59 -8.05
C GLN A 229 -16.44 -0.80 -7.44
N LEU A 230 -15.73 -1.11 -6.36
CA LEU A 230 -15.86 -2.37 -5.65
C LEU A 230 -17.31 -2.66 -5.25
N VAL A 231 -17.98 -1.72 -4.57
CA VAL A 231 -19.35 -1.96 -4.09
C VAL A 231 -20.36 -2.03 -5.23
N ARG A 232 -20.26 -1.18 -6.28
CA ARG A 232 -21.14 -1.22 -7.44
C ARG A 232 -20.98 -2.50 -8.25
N ARG A 233 -19.74 -2.94 -8.48
CA ARG A 233 -19.45 -4.20 -9.17
C ARG A 233 -19.98 -5.39 -8.38
N THR A 234 -19.76 -5.38 -7.07
CA THR A 234 -20.23 -6.45 -6.17
C THR A 234 -21.76 -6.56 -6.16
N ALA A 235 -22.46 -5.43 -6.05
CA ALA A 235 -23.92 -5.42 -6.10
C ALA A 235 -24.49 -5.94 -7.43
N LYS A 236 -23.79 -5.70 -8.55
CA LYS A 236 -24.28 -6.08 -9.88
C LYS A 236 -23.89 -7.48 -10.31
N TYR A 237 -22.68 -7.93 -9.99
CA TYR A 237 -22.08 -9.14 -10.54
C TYR A 237 -21.61 -10.15 -9.49
N GLY A 238 -21.80 -9.86 -8.21
CA GLY A 238 -21.22 -10.62 -7.12
C GLY A 238 -19.81 -10.13 -6.74
N GLY A 239 -19.41 -10.48 -5.52
CA GLY A 239 -18.10 -10.06 -4.96
C GLY A 239 -16.92 -10.70 -5.69
N PRO A 240 -15.70 -10.19 -5.44
CA PRO A 240 -14.48 -10.81 -5.92
C PRO A 240 -14.36 -12.23 -5.37
N SER A 241 -13.97 -13.18 -6.23
CA SER A 241 -13.66 -14.54 -5.78
C SER A 241 -12.31 -14.53 -5.06
N MET A 242 -12.35 -14.51 -3.73
CA MET A 242 -11.17 -14.54 -2.88
C MET A 242 -10.77 -15.95 -2.46
N VAL A 243 -11.41 -16.96 -3.05
CA VAL A 243 -11.06 -18.35 -2.86
C VAL A 243 -10.04 -18.73 -3.92
N GLY A 244 -8.78 -18.85 -3.53
CA GLY A 244 -7.80 -19.61 -4.30
C GLY A 244 -8.24 -21.07 -4.37
N SER A 245 -7.80 -21.78 -5.37
CA SER A 245 -8.01 -23.23 -5.47
C SER A 245 -6.70 -23.98 -5.27
N PRO A 246 -6.04 -23.85 -4.08
CA PRO A 246 -4.87 -24.64 -3.78
C PRO A 246 -5.29 -26.13 -3.72
N GLY A 247 -4.61 -26.97 -4.43
CA GLY A 247 -4.86 -28.41 -4.39
C GLY A 247 -6.05 -28.90 -5.21
N GLN A 248 -6.66 -28.06 -6.03
CA GLN A 248 -7.51 -28.59 -7.08
C GLN A 248 -6.66 -29.43 -8.04
N GLU A 249 -7.17 -30.61 -8.34
CA GLU A 249 -6.57 -31.44 -9.38
C GLU A 249 -6.38 -30.62 -10.65
N TRP A 250 -5.23 -30.77 -11.22
CA TRP A 250 -4.97 -30.33 -12.58
C TRP A 250 -5.99 -30.99 -13.54
N PRO A 251 -6.48 -30.24 -14.43
CA PRO A 251 -6.37 -28.81 -14.57
C PRO A 251 -7.72 -28.21 -14.27
N GLY A 252 -7.83 -27.09 -13.76
CA GLY A 252 -9.06 -26.33 -13.69
C GLY A 252 -9.87 -26.30 -15.01
N LEU A 253 -10.00 -27.43 -15.67
CA LEU A 253 -10.73 -27.66 -16.93
C LEU A 253 -12.18 -27.21 -16.83
N HIS A 254 -12.70 -27.20 -15.61
CA HIS A 254 -14.07 -26.76 -15.32
C HIS A 254 -14.18 -25.23 -15.19
N VAL A 255 -13.07 -24.52 -14.95
CA VAL A 255 -13.08 -23.11 -14.62
C VAL A 255 -13.07 -22.22 -15.86
N CYS A 256 -12.48 -22.66 -16.96
CA CYS A 256 -12.42 -21.89 -18.19
C CYS A 256 -12.58 -22.76 -19.45
N LYS A 257 -13.82 -22.97 -19.87
CA LYS A 257 -14.15 -23.75 -21.09
C LYS A 257 -13.50 -23.21 -22.37
N LYS A 258 -13.07 -21.96 -22.37
CA LYS A 258 -12.42 -21.31 -23.52
C LYS A 258 -10.87 -21.33 -23.41
N CYS A 259 -10.32 -21.81 -22.30
CA CYS A 259 -8.87 -21.83 -22.09
C CYS A 259 -8.21 -22.83 -23.07
N PRO A 260 -7.13 -22.42 -23.77
CA PRO A 260 -6.38 -23.33 -24.64
C PRO A 260 -5.89 -24.60 -23.93
N MET A 261 -5.64 -24.52 -22.63
CA MET A 261 -5.24 -25.66 -21.80
C MET A 261 -6.26 -26.82 -21.76
N VAL A 262 -7.53 -26.50 -21.99
CA VAL A 262 -8.59 -27.53 -22.10
C VAL A 262 -8.42 -28.46 -23.29
N LYS A 263 -7.52 -28.09 -24.24
CA LYS A 263 -7.23 -28.87 -25.44
C LYS A 263 -6.13 -29.91 -25.28
N PHE A 264 -5.41 -29.88 -24.14
CA PHE A 264 -4.49 -30.97 -23.85
C PHE A 264 -5.30 -32.23 -23.57
N LYS A 265 -5.19 -33.23 -24.46
CA LYS A 265 -5.63 -34.59 -24.18
C LYS A 265 -4.53 -35.25 -23.35
N ASP A 266 -4.96 -36.07 -22.40
CA ASP A 266 -4.01 -36.97 -21.74
C ASP A 266 -3.33 -37.79 -22.82
N ALA A 267 -2.01 -37.89 -22.75
CA ALA A 267 -1.25 -38.78 -23.59
C ALA A 267 -1.65 -40.20 -23.19
N GLU A 268 -2.25 -40.94 -24.12
CA GLU A 268 -2.51 -42.38 -23.97
C GLU A 268 -1.21 -43.17 -23.85
#